data_bc39869c602ce618b551660d0e73e7d4
#
_entry.id   bc39869c602ce618b551660d0e73e7d4
#
_cell.length_a   1.000
_cell.length_b   1.000
_cell.length_c   1.000
_cell.angle_alpha   90.00
_cell.angle_beta   90.00
_cell.angle_gamma   90.00
#
_symmetry.space_group_name_H-M   'P 1'
#
loop_
_entity.id
_entity.type
_entity.pdbx_description
1 polymer ?
#
loop_
_entity_poly.entity_id
_entity_poly.type
_entity_poly.pdbx_seq_one_letter_code
_entity_poly.pdbx_strand_id
1 'polypeptide(L)'
;MRSKIIALLLLLSCMLNVNAQDDNVRTKSVYVEVLGPSNGIGLTYDARFNENSRWGYRVGFGFGYKRTSDIFGKTSVRGYSVPVGVNYLVGGKKHALELGAGLNAGIYNNHDFTFEPWYIETTPGNKKQIGWKTKPIKENKFGMFAYTTVGYRYTSKKGFQFRAGVTPAVAFAFKGIHDHKVVLAPYISFGKAF
;
A
#
# COMPACT_ATOMS: atom_id res chain seq x y z
N MET A 1 -13.10 18.68 4.70
CA MET A 1 -13.01 17.34 5.28
C MET A 1 -14.34 16.57 5.23
N ARG A 2 -15.47 17.15 5.61
CA ARG A 2 -16.80 16.48 5.65
C ARG A 2 -17.25 15.87 4.30
N SER A 3 -17.04 16.56 3.17
CA SER A 3 -17.45 16.04 1.84
C SER A 3 -16.70 14.81 1.40
N LYS A 4 -15.42 14.67 1.75
CA LYS A 4 -14.60 13.47 1.41
C LYS A 4 -15.03 12.25 2.22
N ILE A 5 -15.47 12.43 3.45
CA ILE A 5 -16.00 11.35 4.30
C ILE A 5 -17.37 10.90 3.79
N ILE A 6 -18.21 11.82 3.33
CA ILE A 6 -19.51 11.51 2.72
C ILE A 6 -19.33 10.73 1.41
N ALA A 7 -18.38 11.11 0.56
CA ALA A 7 -18.06 10.36 -0.66
C ALA A 7 -17.55 8.94 -0.38
N LEU A 8 -16.74 8.76 0.66
CA LEU A 8 -16.27 7.45 1.10
C LEU A 8 -17.42 6.58 1.65
N LEU A 9 -18.33 7.17 2.43
CA LEU A 9 -19.52 6.48 2.95
C LEU A 9 -20.50 6.11 1.84
N LEU A 10 -20.67 6.95 0.81
CA LEU A 10 -21.49 6.65 -0.37
C LEU A 10 -20.88 5.52 -1.21
N LEU A 11 -19.57 5.49 -1.40
CA LEU A 11 -18.87 4.38 -2.06
C LEU A 11 -19.02 3.07 -1.26
N LEU A 12 -18.94 3.11 0.07
CA LEU A 12 -19.19 1.94 0.91
C LEU A 12 -20.67 1.48 0.83
N SER A 13 -21.62 2.39 0.78
CA SER A 13 -23.05 2.05 0.69
C SER A 13 -23.43 1.44 -0.67
N CYS A 14 -22.81 1.87 -1.76
CA CYS A 14 -22.98 1.25 -3.09
C CYS A 14 -22.46 -0.20 -3.11
N MET A 15 -21.42 -0.52 -2.34
CA MET A 15 -20.92 -1.91 -2.22
C MET A 15 -21.86 -2.83 -1.44
N LEU A 16 -22.76 -2.30 -0.62
CA LEU A 16 -23.68 -3.10 0.20
C LEU A 16 -24.97 -3.49 -0.53
N ASN A 17 -25.33 -2.80 -1.61
CA ASN A 17 -26.64 -2.99 -2.29
C ASN A 17 -26.61 -3.93 -3.49
N VAL A 18 -25.55 -4.70 -3.73
CA VAL A 18 -25.55 -5.74 -4.74
C VAL A 18 -26.32 -6.95 -4.18
N ASN A 19 -27.56 -7.12 -4.64
CA ASN A 19 -28.41 -8.24 -4.28
C ASN A 19 -27.71 -9.57 -4.58
N ALA A 20 -27.56 -10.37 -3.56
CA ALA A 20 -27.03 -11.72 -3.65
C ALA A 20 -28.14 -12.63 -4.15
N GLN A 21 -28.13 -12.94 -5.42
CA GLN A 21 -28.83 -14.10 -5.95
C GLN A 21 -27.85 -15.27 -6.05
N ASP A 22 -28.26 -16.38 -5.48
CA ASP A 22 -27.83 -17.77 -5.68
C ASP A 22 -26.43 -18.26 -5.30
N ASP A 23 -26.35 -19.58 -5.15
CA ASP A 23 -25.19 -20.45 -4.83
C ASP A 23 -24.02 -20.38 -5.85
N ASN A 24 -23.98 -19.36 -6.67
CA ASN A 24 -22.94 -19.10 -7.65
C ASN A 24 -21.57 -18.93 -6.97
N VAL A 25 -20.61 -19.66 -7.47
CA VAL A 25 -19.21 -19.58 -7.04
C VAL A 25 -18.70 -18.17 -7.33
N ARG A 26 -18.60 -17.35 -6.28
CA ARG A 26 -18.07 -15.98 -6.42
C ARG A 26 -16.59 -16.03 -6.76
N THR A 27 -16.26 -15.65 -7.97
CA THR A 27 -14.91 -15.71 -8.49
C THR A 27 -14.19 -14.36 -8.48
N LYS A 28 -14.91 -13.28 -8.24
CA LYS A 28 -14.40 -11.91 -8.28
C LYS A 28 -14.65 -11.21 -6.96
N SER A 29 -13.81 -10.26 -6.60
CA SER A 29 -14.04 -9.40 -5.44
C SER A 29 -13.35 -8.05 -5.59
N VAL A 30 -13.92 -7.04 -4.95
CA VAL A 30 -13.31 -5.73 -4.74
C VAL A 30 -13.22 -5.46 -3.26
N TYR A 31 -12.09 -4.96 -2.80
CA TYR A 31 -11.87 -4.69 -1.38
C TYR A 31 -10.95 -3.50 -1.15
N VAL A 32 -11.16 -2.84 -0.03
CA VAL A 32 -10.23 -1.85 0.52
C VAL A 32 -9.26 -2.58 1.42
N GLU A 33 -7.98 -2.29 1.25
CA GLU A 33 -6.89 -2.88 2.02
C GLU A 33 -6.14 -1.78 2.77
N VAL A 34 -5.78 -2.07 4.00
CA VAL A 34 -4.93 -1.21 4.83
C VAL A 34 -3.60 -1.91 5.04
N LEU A 35 -2.51 -1.21 4.74
CA LEU A 35 -1.13 -1.71 4.73
C LEU A 35 -0.91 -2.82 3.67
N GLY A 36 -0.05 -3.80 3.98
CA GLY A 36 0.24 -4.94 3.11
C GLY A 36 0.74 -4.53 1.72
N PRO A 37 0.32 -5.24 0.67
CA PRO A 37 0.72 -4.98 -0.71
C PRO A 37 0.40 -3.58 -1.23
N SER A 38 -0.64 -2.94 -0.69
CA SER A 38 -1.05 -1.58 -1.09
C SER A 38 -0.13 -0.48 -0.54
N ASN A 39 0.80 -0.84 0.34
CA ASN A 39 1.78 0.07 0.92
C ASN A 39 1.16 1.31 1.61
N GLY A 40 0.00 1.13 2.23
CA GLY A 40 -0.78 2.17 2.90
C GLY A 40 -2.27 1.85 2.88
N ILE A 41 -3.06 2.63 2.16
CA ILE A 41 -4.48 2.33 1.92
C ILE A 41 -4.65 2.07 0.43
N GLY A 42 -5.35 1.01 0.05
CA GLY A 42 -5.56 0.65 -1.34
C GLY A 42 -6.95 0.12 -1.65
N LEU A 43 -7.30 0.21 -2.91
CA LEU A 43 -8.47 -0.44 -3.50
C LEU A 43 -7.96 -1.52 -4.44
N THR A 44 -8.43 -2.75 -4.25
CA THR A 44 -7.91 -3.91 -5.00
C THR A 44 -9.06 -4.72 -5.58
N TYR A 45 -8.89 -5.12 -6.83
CA TYR A 45 -9.69 -6.12 -7.51
C TYR A 45 -8.95 -7.46 -7.48
N ASP A 46 -9.69 -8.54 -7.18
CA ASP A 46 -9.17 -9.92 -7.14
C ASP A 46 -10.15 -10.82 -7.91
N ALA A 47 -9.61 -11.69 -8.74
CA ALA A 47 -10.42 -12.65 -9.48
C ALA A 47 -9.74 -14.02 -9.57
N ARG A 48 -10.55 -15.07 -9.56
CA ARG A 48 -10.11 -16.44 -9.86
C ARG A 48 -9.91 -16.60 -11.36
N PHE A 49 -8.97 -17.43 -11.78
CA PHE A 49 -8.77 -17.71 -13.21
C PHE A 49 -9.98 -18.38 -13.85
N ASN A 50 -10.68 -19.22 -13.08
CA ASN A 50 -11.98 -19.81 -13.46
C ASN A 50 -12.76 -20.16 -12.19
N GLU A 51 -14.02 -20.60 -12.33
CA GLU A 51 -14.94 -20.89 -11.21
C GLU A 51 -14.43 -21.95 -10.24
N ASN A 52 -13.67 -22.92 -10.71
CA ASN A 52 -13.10 -23.99 -9.90
C ASN A 52 -11.65 -23.76 -9.51
N SER A 53 -11.03 -22.68 -9.98
CA SER A 53 -9.62 -22.41 -9.74
C SER A 53 -9.37 -21.91 -8.32
N ARG A 54 -8.41 -22.53 -7.66
CA ARG A 54 -7.83 -22.02 -6.41
C ARG A 54 -6.84 -20.89 -6.67
N TRP A 55 -6.33 -20.78 -7.89
CA TRP A 55 -5.47 -19.69 -8.33
C TRP A 55 -6.30 -18.49 -8.77
N GLY A 56 -5.76 -17.31 -8.51
CA GLY A 56 -6.33 -16.06 -8.97
C GLY A 56 -5.26 -14.98 -9.09
N TYR A 57 -5.68 -13.84 -9.58
CA TYR A 57 -4.85 -12.65 -9.69
C TYR A 57 -5.48 -11.49 -8.94
N ARG A 58 -4.64 -10.53 -8.60
CA ARG A 58 -5.07 -9.28 -7.99
C ARG A 58 -4.35 -8.11 -8.64
N VAL A 59 -5.07 -7.00 -8.77
CA VAL A 59 -4.55 -5.72 -9.20
C VAL A 59 -5.20 -4.64 -8.35
N GLY A 60 -4.42 -3.67 -7.90
CA GLY A 60 -4.92 -2.62 -7.03
C GLY A 60 -4.30 -1.27 -7.30
N PHE A 61 -4.81 -0.30 -6.58
CA PHE A 61 -4.25 1.04 -6.49
C PHE A 61 -4.04 1.36 -5.02
N GLY A 62 -2.83 1.76 -4.65
CA GLY A 62 -2.43 2.07 -3.28
C GLY A 62 -1.98 3.51 -3.12
N PHE A 63 -2.25 4.06 -1.95
CA PHE A 63 -1.75 5.35 -1.48
C PHE A 63 -1.04 5.17 -0.16
N GLY A 64 0.23 5.58 -0.11
CA GLY A 64 1.06 5.56 1.09
C GLY A 64 1.46 6.95 1.54
N TYR A 65 1.46 7.18 2.84
CA TYR A 65 1.93 8.41 3.45
C TYR A 65 2.64 8.12 4.76
N LYS A 66 3.83 8.70 4.91
CA LYS A 66 4.59 8.67 6.16
C LYS A 66 5.16 10.05 6.43
N ARG A 67 5.14 10.46 7.68
CA ARG A 67 5.79 11.68 8.17
C ARG A 67 6.63 11.33 9.39
N THR A 68 7.85 11.80 9.41
CA THR A 68 8.77 11.68 10.55
C THR A 68 9.25 13.08 10.91
N SER A 69 9.49 13.32 12.17
CA SER A 69 10.06 14.58 12.69
C SER A 69 11.15 14.21 13.68
N ASP A 70 12.32 14.73 13.46
CA ASP A 70 13.46 14.62 14.34
C ASP A 70 14.04 16.00 14.68
N ILE A 71 15.17 16.04 15.41
CA ILE A 71 15.84 17.27 15.81
C ILE A 71 16.39 18.08 14.64
N PHE A 72 16.57 17.47 13.47
CA PHE A 72 17.13 18.11 12.27
C PHE A 72 16.06 18.64 11.32
N GLY A 73 14.82 18.16 11.43
CA GLY A 73 13.73 18.62 10.58
C GLY A 73 12.59 17.64 10.43
N LYS A 74 11.69 17.99 9.51
CA LYS A 74 10.52 17.18 9.18
C LYS A 74 10.71 16.54 7.81
N THR A 75 10.63 15.21 7.77
CA THR A 75 10.63 14.45 6.52
C THR A 75 9.25 13.90 6.25
N SER A 76 8.89 13.72 5.00
CA SER A 76 7.65 13.06 4.62
C SER A 76 7.77 12.37 3.28
N VAL A 77 7.14 11.22 3.17
CA VAL A 77 7.00 10.48 1.91
C VAL A 77 5.52 10.24 1.66
N ARG A 78 5.07 10.56 0.47
CA ARG A 78 3.74 10.21 -0.01
C ARG A 78 3.84 9.66 -1.41
N GLY A 79 2.99 8.70 -1.77
CA GLY A 79 3.04 8.15 -3.11
C GLY A 79 1.85 7.32 -3.47
N TYR A 80 1.80 7.02 -4.74
CA TYR A 80 0.80 6.17 -5.36
C TYR A 80 1.48 4.95 -5.93
N SER A 81 0.86 3.79 -5.79
CA SER A 81 1.41 2.53 -6.24
C SER A 81 0.35 1.59 -6.79
N VAL A 82 0.80 0.67 -7.63
CA VAL A 82 -0.04 -0.35 -8.26
C VAL A 82 0.50 -1.71 -7.86
N PRO A 83 -0.10 -2.37 -6.86
CA PRO A 83 0.18 -3.77 -6.54
C PRO A 83 -0.48 -4.68 -7.55
N VAL A 84 0.29 -5.62 -8.11
CA VAL A 84 -0.16 -6.70 -8.96
C VAL A 84 0.39 -8.03 -8.43
N GLY A 85 -0.38 -9.11 -8.55
CA GLY A 85 0.09 -10.40 -8.07
C GLY A 85 -0.86 -11.53 -8.34
N VAL A 86 -0.42 -12.72 -7.96
CA VAL A 86 -1.22 -13.94 -7.98
C VAL A 86 -1.46 -14.41 -6.56
N ASN A 87 -2.55 -15.15 -6.37
CA ASN A 87 -2.83 -15.77 -5.09
C ASN A 87 -3.43 -17.17 -5.25
N TYR A 88 -3.24 -17.97 -4.23
CA TYR A 88 -3.73 -19.33 -4.11
C TYR A 88 -4.53 -19.50 -2.83
N LEU A 89 -5.69 -20.13 -2.91
CA LEU A 89 -6.57 -20.37 -1.78
C LEU A 89 -6.50 -21.83 -1.34
N VAL A 90 -6.17 -22.04 -0.07
CA VAL A 90 -6.18 -23.36 0.58
C VAL A 90 -7.36 -23.40 1.54
N GLY A 91 -8.24 -24.38 1.39
CA GLY A 91 -9.40 -24.54 2.27
C GLY A 91 -10.73 -24.47 1.55
N GLY A 92 -11.76 -24.03 2.27
CA GLY A 92 -13.14 -24.01 1.79
C GLY A 92 -13.55 -22.66 1.18
N LYS A 93 -14.77 -22.63 0.61
CA LYS A 93 -15.34 -21.40 0.01
C LYS A 93 -15.57 -20.27 1.02
N LYS A 94 -15.88 -20.62 2.28
CA LYS A 94 -16.18 -19.64 3.35
C LYS A 94 -14.93 -19.20 4.10
N HIS A 95 -14.05 -20.13 4.41
CA HIS A 95 -12.80 -19.92 5.15
C HIS A 95 -11.64 -20.48 4.34
N ALA A 96 -10.66 -19.68 4.04
CA ALA A 96 -9.48 -20.09 3.30
C ALA A 96 -8.21 -19.45 3.87
N LEU A 97 -7.10 -20.18 3.82
CA LEU A 97 -5.77 -19.60 3.88
C LEU A 97 -5.45 -19.04 2.50
N GLU A 98 -5.01 -17.80 2.44
CA GLU A 98 -4.58 -17.13 1.22
C GLU A 98 -3.05 -17.02 1.20
N LEU A 99 -2.45 -17.58 0.18
CA LEU A 99 -1.03 -17.44 -0.13
C LEU A 99 -0.91 -16.60 -1.39
N GLY A 100 -0.03 -15.62 -1.42
CA GLY A 100 0.11 -14.77 -2.59
C GLY A 100 1.55 -14.33 -2.82
N ALA A 101 1.83 -13.91 -4.05
CA ALA A 101 3.08 -13.27 -4.42
C ALA A 101 2.83 -12.24 -5.52
N GLY A 102 3.65 -11.18 -5.55
CA GLY A 102 3.47 -10.12 -6.53
C GLY A 102 4.51 -9.03 -6.48
N LEU A 103 4.25 -8.01 -7.27
CA LEU A 103 5.07 -6.80 -7.35
C LEU A 103 4.18 -5.59 -7.07
N ASN A 104 4.77 -4.59 -6.45
CA ASN A 104 4.16 -3.27 -6.30
C ASN A 104 5.12 -2.23 -6.86
N ALA A 105 4.67 -1.44 -7.83
CA ALA A 105 5.42 -0.34 -8.42
C ALA A 105 4.71 0.98 -8.17
N GLY A 106 5.47 2.05 -7.89
CA GLY A 106 4.86 3.34 -7.57
C GLY A 106 5.79 4.53 -7.73
N ILE A 107 5.17 5.71 -7.65
CA ILE A 107 5.87 7.00 -7.66
C ILE A 107 5.65 7.65 -6.29
N TYR A 108 6.75 8.04 -5.67
CA TYR A 108 6.79 8.60 -4.33
C TYR A 108 7.41 9.99 -4.34
N ASN A 109 6.67 10.96 -3.82
CA ASN A 109 7.18 12.29 -3.56
C ASN A 109 7.83 12.29 -2.18
N ASN A 110 9.16 12.35 -2.19
CA ASN A 110 9.99 12.36 -0.99
C ASN A 110 10.37 13.79 -0.64
N HIS A 111 10.04 14.22 0.56
CA HIS A 111 10.47 15.46 1.16
C HIS A 111 11.48 15.15 2.26
N ASP A 112 12.71 15.50 2.02
CA ASP A 112 13.86 15.22 2.89
C ASP A 112 14.67 16.50 3.08
N PHE A 113 15.79 16.42 3.77
CA PHE A 113 16.75 17.51 3.89
C PHE A 113 18.18 16.99 3.71
N THR A 114 19.06 17.87 3.28
CA THR A 114 20.51 17.64 3.25
C THR A 114 21.20 18.70 4.08
N PHE A 115 22.46 18.44 4.45
CA PHE A 115 23.29 19.39 5.14
C PHE A 115 24.21 20.08 4.12
N GLU A 116 24.17 21.41 4.11
CA GLU A 116 25.12 22.24 3.34
C GLU A 116 26.05 22.97 4.30
N PRO A 117 27.36 23.05 3.97
CA PRO A 117 28.29 23.83 4.79
C PRO A 117 27.89 25.31 4.78
N TRP A 118 27.88 25.93 5.95
CA TRP A 118 27.61 27.33 6.12
C TRP A 118 28.90 28.10 6.26
N TYR A 119 29.13 29.06 5.35
CA TYR A 119 30.33 29.88 5.30
C TYR A 119 29.99 31.32 5.69
N ILE A 120 30.94 31.98 6.40
CA ILE A 120 30.99 33.45 6.53
C ILE A 120 32.23 33.97 5.84
N GLU A 121 32.12 35.14 5.26
CA GLU A 121 33.25 35.86 4.67
C GLU A 121 33.95 36.64 5.79
N THR A 122 35.20 36.26 6.09
CA THR A 122 35.99 36.88 7.16
C THR A 122 36.86 38.00 6.65
N THR A 123 37.24 37.95 5.32
CA THR A 123 37.98 38.97 4.60
C THR A 123 37.60 38.84 3.12
N PRO A 124 37.65 39.92 2.30
CA PRO A 124 37.33 39.82 0.87
C PRO A 124 38.06 38.63 0.22
N GLY A 125 37.27 37.66 -0.30
CA GLY A 125 37.78 36.45 -0.95
C GLY A 125 38.10 35.26 0.00
N ASN A 126 38.03 35.41 1.33
CA ASN A 126 38.33 34.33 2.25
C ASN A 126 37.08 33.90 3.01
N LYS A 127 36.55 32.70 2.71
CA LYS A 127 35.35 32.12 3.34
C LYS A 127 35.73 31.09 4.39
N LYS A 128 35.30 31.29 5.62
CA LYS A 128 35.47 30.34 6.72
C LYS A 128 34.18 29.58 6.96
N GLN A 129 34.26 28.26 6.93
CA GLN A 129 33.12 27.42 7.34
C GLN A 129 32.89 27.53 8.85
N ILE A 130 31.67 27.88 9.26
CA ILE A 130 31.29 28.05 10.66
C ILE A 130 30.26 27.03 11.14
N GLY A 131 29.72 26.23 10.24
CA GLY A 131 28.71 25.22 10.61
C GLY A 131 28.07 24.56 9.43
N TRP A 132 26.94 23.94 9.70
CA TRP A 132 26.11 23.26 8.72
C TRP A 132 24.68 23.82 8.83
N LYS A 133 24.03 24.03 7.69
CA LYS A 133 22.61 24.38 7.64
C LYS A 133 21.84 23.29 6.90
N THR A 134 20.60 23.08 7.30
CA THR A 134 19.69 22.16 6.62
C THR A 134 19.10 22.82 5.37
N LYS A 135 19.08 22.07 4.26
CA LYS A 135 18.43 22.47 3.01
C LYS A 135 17.36 21.45 2.67
N PRO A 136 16.09 21.88 2.51
CA PRO A 136 15.04 20.97 2.12
C PRO A 136 15.23 20.46 0.69
N ILE A 137 15.01 19.16 0.51
CA ILE A 137 15.02 18.48 -0.80
C ILE A 137 13.62 17.94 -1.06
N LYS A 138 13.15 18.09 -2.30
CA LYS A 138 11.90 17.51 -2.78
C LYS A 138 12.20 16.76 -4.07
N GLU A 139 11.94 15.46 -4.05
CA GLU A 139 12.23 14.60 -5.19
C GLU A 139 11.10 13.61 -5.43
N ASN A 140 10.82 13.33 -6.69
CA ASN A 140 9.97 12.20 -7.06
C ASN A 140 10.86 10.98 -7.30
N LYS A 141 10.59 9.89 -6.60
CA LYS A 141 11.35 8.64 -6.70
C LYS A 141 10.44 7.50 -7.12
N PHE A 142 10.93 6.69 -8.05
CA PHE A 142 10.29 5.44 -8.40
C PHE A 142 10.63 4.38 -7.36
N GLY A 143 9.61 3.70 -6.83
CA GLY A 143 9.75 2.59 -5.89
C GLY A 143 9.16 1.31 -6.44
N MET A 144 9.84 0.20 -6.21
CA MET A 144 9.38 -1.13 -6.60
C MET A 144 9.69 -2.15 -5.51
N PHE A 145 8.69 -2.99 -5.21
CA PHE A 145 8.74 -4.03 -4.19
C PHE A 145 8.30 -5.36 -4.77
N ALA A 146 9.00 -6.44 -4.43
CA ALA A 146 8.41 -7.78 -4.47
C ALA A 146 7.80 -8.08 -3.11
N TYR A 147 6.67 -8.74 -3.11
CA TYR A 147 5.99 -9.13 -1.89
C TYR A 147 5.44 -10.56 -1.97
N THR A 148 5.30 -11.16 -0.81
CA THR A 148 4.46 -12.35 -0.62
C THR A 148 3.37 -12.02 0.38
N THR A 149 2.29 -12.80 0.41
CA THR A 149 1.23 -12.66 1.40
C THR A 149 0.88 -14.01 1.99
N VAL A 150 0.69 -14.04 3.29
CA VAL A 150 0.15 -15.20 4.00
C VAL A 150 -0.95 -14.66 4.91
N GLY A 151 -2.19 -15.13 4.70
CA GLY A 151 -3.30 -14.60 5.47
C GLY A 151 -4.55 -15.45 5.40
N TYR A 152 -5.50 -15.05 6.19
CA TYR A 152 -6.82 -15.64 6.27
C TYR A 152 -7.81 -14.84 5.43
N ARG A 153 -8.63 -15.55 4.64
CA ARG A 153 -9.75 -15.00 3.89
C ARG A 153 -11.06 -15.60 4.38
N TYR A 154 -11.99 -14.73 4.74
CA TYR A 154 -13.38 -15.10 5.02
C TYR A 154 -14.29 -14.53 3.93
N THR A 155 -15.21 -15.35 3.42
CA THR A 155 -16.23 -14.91 2.46
C THR A 155 -17.60 -15.40 2.94
N SER A 156 -18.50 -14.46 3.25
CA SER A 156 -19.86 -14.78 3.69
C SER A 156 -20.74 -15.25 2.54
N LYS A 157 -21.86 -15.90 2.86
CA LYS A 157 -22.88 -16.27 1.86
C LYS A 157 -23.42 -15.08 1.06
N LYS A 158 -23.48 -13.88 1.65
CA LYS A 158 -23.92 -12.64 0.99
C LYS A 158 -22.80 -11.91 0.25
N GLY A 159 -21.58 -12.49 0.17
CA GLY A 159 -20.43 -11.93 -0.54
C GLY A 159 -19.59 -10.96 0.28
N PHE A 160 -19.91 -10.64 1.52
CA PHE A 160 -18.98 -9.88 2.36
C PHE A 160 -17.67 -10.64 2.49
N GLN A 161 -16.56 -9.95 2.29
CA GLN A 161 -15.24 -10.53 2.35
C GLN A 161 -14.37 -9.77 3.35
N PHE A 162 -13.70 -10.54 4.21
CA PHE A 162 -12.71 -10.07 5.17
C PHE A 162 -11.39 -10.80 4.93
N ARG A 163 -10.28 -10.09 5.01
CA ARG A 163 -8.93 -10.67 4.93
C ARG A 163 -8.04 -10.05 5.99
N ALA A 164 -7.16 -10.86 6.56
CA ALA A 164 -6.11 -10.40 7.47
C ALA A 164 -4.90 -11.31 7.36
N GLY A 165 -3.70 -10.75 7.47
CA GLY A 165 -2.47 -11.52 7.36
C GLY A 165 -1.23 -10.65 7.43
N VAL A 166 -0.14 -11.20 6.91
CA VAL A 166 1.17 -10.54 6.86
C VAL A 166 1.71 -10.55 5.43
N THR A 167 2.50 -9.52 5.13
CA THR A 167 3.12 -9.30 3.83
C THR A 167 4.61 -9.06 4.03
N PRO A 168 5.44 -10.09 3.94
CA PRO A 168 6.87 -9.91 3.71
C PRO A 168 7.10 -9.23 2.36
N ALA A 169 7.92 -8.18 2.34
CA ALA A 169 8.25 -7.46 1.12
C ALA A 169 9.72 -7.04 1.08
N VAL A 170 10.27 -6.95 -0.14
CA VAL A 170 11.64 -6.53 -0.40
C VAL A 170 11.64 -5.42 -1.46
N ALA A 171 12.26 -4.28 -1.14
CA ALA A 171 12.40 -3.16 -2.06
C ALA A 171 13.61 -3.35 -2.99
N PHE A 172 13.39 -3.17 -4.29
CA PHE A 172 14.46 -3.17 -5.31
C PHE A 172 14.90 -1.77 -5.71
N ALA A 173 14.05 -0.78 -5.48
CA ALA A 173 14.33 0.63 -5.77
C ALA A 173 14.10 1.48 -4.53
N PHE A 174 13.49 2.67 -4.65
CA PHE A 174 13.17 3.49 -3.50
C PHE A 174 12.21 2.76 -2.54
N LYS A 175 12.50 2.81 -1.24
CA LYS A 175 11.77 2.07 -0.18
C LYS A 175 10.32 2.55 0.05
N GLY A 176 9.87 3.54 -0.68
CA GLY A 176 8.54 4.12 -0.49
C GLY A 176 8.39 4.75 0.88
N ILE A 177 7.33 4.36 1.59
CA ILE A 177 7.08 4.83 2.97
C ILE A 177 7.83 4.03 4.05
N HIS A 178 8.59 3.01 3.67
CA HIS A 178 9.28 2.14 4.62
C HIS A 178 10.69 2.61 4.94
N ASP A 179 11.16 2.30 6.14
CA ASP A 179 12.52 2.65 6.59
C ASP A 179 13.57 1.65 6.10
N HIS A 180 13.16 0.41 5.88
CA HIS A 180 14.04 -0.71 5.55
C HIS A 180 13.73 -1.29 4.17
N LYS A 181 14.73 -1.91 3.53
CA LYS A 181 14.55 -2.66 2.28
C LYS A 181 13.66 -3.89 2.46
N VAL A 182 13.79 -4.56 3.60
CA VAL A 182 12.98 -5.73 3.96
C VAL A 182 11.96 -5.30 4.99
N VAL A 183 10.71 -5.59 4.74
CA VAL A 183 9.58 -5.17 5.56
C VAL A 183 8.66 -6.36 5.78
N LEU A 184 8.14 -6.48 6.99
CA LEU A 184 7.04 -7.37 7.34
C LEU A 184 5.85 -6.51 7.74
N ALA A 185 4.91 -6.31 6.84
CA ALA A 185 3.73 -5.49 7.07
C ALA A 185 2.51 -6.36 7.35
N PRO A 186 1.76 -6.13 8.44
CA PRO A 186 0.43 -6.70 8.59
C PRO A 186 -0.51 -6.08 7.56
N TYR A 187 -1.60 -6.77 7.23
CA TYR A 187 -2.68 -6.18 6.44
C TYR A 187 -4.05 -6.63 6.95
N ILE A 188 -5.02 -5.77 6.71
CA ILE A 188 -6.43 -6.04 6.90
C ILE A 188 -7.20 -5.49 5.71
N SER A 189 -8.22 -6.22 5.25
CA SER A 189 -9.06 -5.74 4.18
C SER A 189 -10.51 -6.16 4.32
N PHE A 190 -11.39 -5.33 3.78
CA PHE A 190 -12.83 -5.52 3.76
C PHE A 190 -13.36 -5.27 2.35
N GLY A 191 -14.26 -6.10 1.87
CA GLY A 191 -14.80 -5.98 0.55
C GLY A 191 -16.00 -6.84 0.23
N LYS A 192 -16.30 -6.92 -1.04
CA LYS A 192 -17.43 -7.68 -1.60
C LYS A 192 -16.93 -8.64 -2.67
N ALA A 193 -17.33 -9.90 -2.55
CA ALA A 193 -17.19 -10.92 -3.58
C ALA A 193 -18.51 -11.07 -4.37
N PHE A 194 -18.42 -11.29 -5.66
CA PHE A 194 -19.51 -11.39 -6.62
C PHE A 194 -19.13 -12.33 -7.77
#